data_d9f9bc8fa0c548fd021e6f681c7b6c93
#
_entry.id   d9f9bc8fa0c548fd021e6f681c7b6c93
#
_cell.length_a   1.000
_cell.length_b   1.000
_cell.length_c   1.000
_cell.angle_alpha   90.00
_cell.angle_beta   90.00
_cell.angle_gamma   90.00
#
_symmetry.space_group_name_H-M   'P 1'
#
loop_
_entity.id
_entity.type
_entity.pdbx_description
1 polymer ?
#
loop_
_entity_poly.entity_id
_entity_poly.type
_entity_poly.pdbx_seq_one_letter_code
_entity_poly.pdbx_strand_id
1 'polypeptide(L)'
;QNRVSASVRPRGLTPLFRDEEEYKRWLESKSQYRLPAASLASAKDGDCYLGIDSGSTTTKVIVLNSQKQIIFRAYRKNSGDPLGAVAASLHELVEQAQREGVSIHIGGSCVTGYGEDLVRKAFGLNLGVVETIAHYVGASFFDPEVSFILDIGGQDMKAAFIDHGTIARLEINEACSSGCGSFIETFARSLGQEVSNFAAE
;
A
#
# COMPACT_ATOMS: atom_id res chain seq x y z
N GLN A 1 23.84 53.83 -11.12
CA GLN A 1 24.20 53.12 -9.89
C GLN A 1 23.35 51.83 -9.84
N ASN A 2 23.96 50.75 -10.35
CA ASN A 2 23.36 49.41 -10.35
C ASN A 2 23.53 48.81 -8.93
N ARG A 3 22.43 48.68 -8.21
CA ARG A 3 22.38 47.75 -7.05
C ARG A 3 22.09 46.34 -7.59
N VAL A 4 23.10 45.52 -7.63
CA VAL A 4 22.98 44.07 -7.79
C VAL A 4 22.22 43.55 -6.55
N SER A 5 21.00 43.13 -6.75
CA SER A 5 20.25 42.41 -5.70
C SER A 5 20.95 41.07 -5.47
N ALA A 6 21.50 40.88 -4.30
CA ALA A 6 22.01 39.59 -3.87
C ALA A 6 20.83 38.56 -3.96
N SER A 7 20.97 37.65 -4.91
CA SER A 7 20.04 36.53 -5.00
C SER A 7 20.14 35.74 -3.69
N VAL A 8 19.10 35.80 -2.87
CA VAL A 8 18.93 34.89 -1.74
C VAL A 8 18.81 33.50 -2.34
N ARG A 9 19.89 32.74 -2.32
CA ARG A 9 19.80 31.29 -2.61
C ARG A 9 18.87 30.70 -1.56
N PRO A 10 17.79 30.01 -1.95
CA PRO A 10 16.98 29.29 -0.97
C PRO A 10 17.94 28.37 -0.22
N ARG A 11 17.92 28.40 1.12
CA ARG A 11 18.66 27.45 1.95
C ARG A 11 18.11 26.08 1.52
N GLY A 12 18.92 25.30 0.80
CA GLY A 12 18.57 23.94 0.43
C GLY A 12 18.22 23.17 1.70
N LEU A 13 17.22 22.29 1.61
CA LEU A 13 16.92 21.36 2.69
C LEU A 13 18.19 20.56 3.00
N THR A 14 18.43 20.31 4.29
CA THR A 14 19.50 19.41 4.68
C THR A 14 19.22 18.03 4.07
N PRO A 15 20.17 17.40 3.38
CA PRO A 15 19.99 16.06 2.87
C PRO A 15 19.51 15.11 3.95
N LEU A 16 18.56 14.22 3.62
CA LEU A 16 18.03 13.23 4.56
C LEU A 16 19.11 12.24 5.02
N PHE A 17 20.04 11.90 4.13
CA PHE A 17 21.18 11.03 4.39
C PHE A 17 22.47 11.80 4.13
N ARG A 18 23.50 11.59 4.95
CA ARG A 18 24.81 12.24 4.81
C ARG A 18 25.60 11.68 3.61
N ASP A 19 25.41 10.39 3.34
CA ASP A 19 26.10 9.65 2.29
C ASP A 19 25.28 8.42 1.86
N GLU A 20 25.75 7.78 0.79
CA GLU A 20 25.11 6.58 0.23
C GLU A 20 25.16 5.39 1.18
N GLU A 21 26.16 5.29 2.06
CA GLU A 21 26.25 4.21 3.02
C GLU A 21 25.19 4.34 4.12
N GLU A 22 24.90 5.56 4.57
CA GLU A 22 23.81 5.82 5.51
C GLU A 22 22.45 5.44 4.89
N TYR A 23 22.24 5.79 3.61
CA TYR A 23 21.05 5.37 2.87
C TYR A 23 20.93 3.85 2.75
N LYS A 24 22.01 3.14 2.41
CA LYS A 24 22.03 1.67 2.34
C LYS A 24 21.71 1.02 3.69
N ARG A 25 22.33 1.49 4.77
CA ARG A 25 22.02 1.00 6.13
C ARG A 25 20.54 1.21 6.49
N TRP A 26 20.00 2.36 6.11
CA TRP A 26 18.57 2.63 6.31
C TRP A 26 17.69 1.66 5.50
N LEU A 27 18.00 1.41 4.23
CA LEU A 27 17.29 0.42 3.41
C LEU A 27 17.36 -0.99 4.00
N GLU A 28 18.53 -1.40 4.45
CA GLU A 28 18.72 -2.71 5.09
C GLU A 28 17.88 -2.83 6.36
N SER A 29 17.83 -1.78 7.18
CA SER A 29 17.00 -1.77 8.40
C SER A 29 15.50 -1.95 8.10
N LYS A 30 15.04 -1.62 6.88
CA LYS A 30 13.65 -1.79 6.45
C LYS A 30 13.31 -3.22 6.03
N SER A 31 14.31 -4.06 5.80
CA SER A 31 14.10 -5.45 5.37
C SER A 31 13.33 -6.28 6.41
N GLN A 32 13.47 -5.97 7.70
CA GLN A 32 12.73 -6.61 8.79
C GLN A 32 11.22 -6.42 8.74
N TYR A 33 10.74 -5.37 8.04
CA TYR A 33 9.32 -5.06 7.88
C TYR A 33 8.72 -5.65 6.58
N ARG A 34 9.38 -6.62 5.97
CA ARG A 34 8.88 -7.31 4.79
C ARG A 34 8.26 -8.64 5.18
N LEU A 35 7.05 -8.89 4.69
CA LEU A 35 6.47 -10.22 4.80
C LEU A 35 7.29 -11.21 3.96
N PRO A 36 7.57 -12.42 4.49
CA PRO A 36 8.22 -13.45 3.72
C PRO A 36 7.33 -13.83 2.52
N ALA A 37 7.97 -14.08 1.38
CA ALA A 37 7.32 -14.60 0.20
C ALA A 37 7.62 -16.09 0.05
N ALA A 38 6.66 -16.84 -0.48
CA ALA A 38 6.81 -18.24 -0.80
C ALA A 38 6.28 -18.55 -2.19
N SER A 39 6.60 -19.72 -2.71
CA SER A 39 6.03 -20.21 -3.96
C SER A 39 4.54 -20.48 -3.79
N LEU A 40 3.77 -20.32 -4.87
CA LEU A 40 2.35 -20.67 -4.92
C LEU A 40 2.11 -22.15 -4.56
N ALA A 41 3.09 -23.03 -4.83
CA ALA A 41 3.03 -24.43 -4.46
C ALA A 41 2.85 -24.69 -2.96
N SER A 42 3.19 -23.74 -2.08
CA SER A 42 2.94 -23.83 -0.64
C SER A 42 1.47 -23.68 -0.25
N ALA A 43 0.58 -23.34 -1.19
CA ALA A 43 -0.87 -23.33 -0.99
C ALA A 43 -1.45 -24.69 -0.61
N LYS A 44 -0.78 -25.79 -1.00
CA LYS A 44 -1.18 -27.17 -0.66
C LYS A 44 -1.07 -27.52 0.83
N ASP A 45 -0.33 -26.71 1.60
CA ASP A 45 -0.01 -27.03 2.99
C ASP A 45 -1.08 -26.52 3.99
N GLY A 46 -2.23 -26.03 3.48
CA GLY A 46 -3.36 -25.59 4.30
C GLY A 46 -4.19 -24.49 3.66
N ASP A 47 -5.04 -23.88 4.47
CA ASP A 47 -5.88 -22.77 4.03
C ASP A 47 -5.06 -21.55 3.63
N CYS A 48 -5.50 -20.92 2.54
CA CYS A 48 -4.99 -19.63 2.11
C CYS A 48 -5.97 -18.51 2.46
N TYR A 49 -5.48 -17.30 2.55
CA TYR A 49 -6.27 -16.13 2.91
C TYR A 49 -6.12 -15.05 1.86
N LEU A 50 -7.26 -14.60 1.33
CA LEU A 50 -7.33 -13.57 0.30
C LEU A 50 -7.55 -12.20 0.95
N GLY A 51 -6.66 -11.25 0.66
CA GLY A 51 -6.80 -9.84 1.01
C GLY A 51 -6.92 -8.97 -0.23
N ILE A 52 -7.88 -8.04 -0.21
CA ILE A 52 -8.11 -7.07 -1.29
C ILE A 52 -8.14 -5.67 -0.68
N ASP A 53 -7.33 -4.76 -1.22
CA ASP A 53 -7.44 -3.32 -0.99
C ASP A 53 -7.95 -2.68 -2.28
N SER A 54 -9.24 -2.32 -2.29
CA SER A 54 -9.89 -1.65 -3.42
C SER A 54 -9.97 -0.15 -3.16
N GLY A 55 -8.83 0.53 -3.35
CA GLY A 55 -8.73 1.98 -3.19
C GLY A 55 -9.46 2.77 -4.30
N SER A 56 -9.43 4.09 -4.21
CA SER A 56 -10.04 4.99 -5.20
C SER A 56 -9.37 4.93 -6.58
N THR A 57 -8.07 4.74 -6.63
CA THR A 57 -7.25 4.78 -7.86
C THR A 57 -6.66 3.44 -8.23
N THR A 58 -6.39 2.58 -7.26
CA THR A 58 -5.68 1.32 -7.44
C THR A 58 -6.32 0.21 -6.64
N THR A 59 -6.20 -1.02 -7.15
CA THR A 59 -6.55 -2.26 -6.44
C THR A 59 -5.31 -3.09 -6.21
N LYS A 60 -5.19 -3.60 -4.99
CA LYS A 60 -4.15 -4.56 -4.60
C LYS A 60 -4.81 -5.85 -4.14
N VAL A 61 -4.29 -6.97 -4.60
CA VAL A 61 -4.76 -8.31 -4.22
C VAL A 61 -3.57 -9.10 -3.72
N ILE A 62 -3.70 -9.71 -2.55
CA ILE A 62 -2.70 -10.61 -1.99
C ILE A 62 -3.33 -11.93 -1.58
N VAL A 63 -2.57 -13.01 -1.67
CA VAL A 63 -2.91 -14.29 -1.04
C VAL A 63 -1.78 -14.69 -0.11
N LEU A 64 -2.15 -15.02 1.12
CA LEU A 64 -1.25 -15.57 2.13
C LEU A 64 -1.51 -17.06 2.29
N ASN A 65 -0.46 -17.85 2.53
CA ASN A 65 -0.60 -19.23 2.99
C ASN A 65 -0.85 -19.30 4.51
N SER A 66 -1.04 -20.49 5.04
CA SER A 66 -1.26 -20.73 6.48
C SER A 66 -0.11 -20.25 7.38
N GLN A 67 1.12 -20.10 6.83
CA GLN A 67 2.28 -19.55 7.53
C GLN A 67 2.42 -18.02 7.40
N LYS A 68 1.38 -17.34 6.88
CA LYS A 68 1.38 -15.88 6.64
C LYS A 68 2.44 -15.40 5.65
N GLN A 69 2.87 -16.24 4.73
CA GLN A 69 3.77 -15.88 3.64
C GLN A 69 2.98 -15.46 2.42
N ILE A 70 3.44 -14.43 1.72
CA ILE A 70 2.81 -13.99 0.47
C ILE A 70 3.12 -15.02 -0.63
N ILE A 71 2.07 -15.64 -1.18
CA ILE A 71 2.17 -16.61 -2.28
C ILE A 71 1.65 -16.06 -3.60
N PHE A 72 0.88 -14.98 -3.56
CA PHE A 72 0.43 -14.25 -4.74
C PHE A 72 0.24 -12.77 -4.40
N ARG A 73 0.51 -11.89 -5.36
CA ARG A 73 0.22 -10.47 -5.28
C ARG A 73 -0.06 -9.88 -6.66
N ALA A 74 -1.05 -9.02 -6.74
CA ALA A 74 -1.34 -8.21 -7.92
C ALA A 74 -1.55 -6.75 -7.51
N TYR A 75 -1.14 -5.83 -8.38
CA TYR A 75 -1.33 -4.39 -8.23
C TYR A 75 -1.82 -3.84 -9.56
N ARG A 76 -2.99 -3.21 -9.57
CA ARG A 76 -3.63 -2.69 -10.79
C ARG A 76 -4.18 -1.29 -10.57
N LYS A 77 -4.13 -0.46 -11.61
CA LYS A 77 -4.91 0.78 -11.66
C LYS A 77 -6.37 0.42 -11.91
N ASN A 78 -7.28 1.08 -11.22
CA ASN A 78 -8.73 0.83 -11.38
C ASN A 78 -9.27 1.40 -12.69
N SER A 79 -8.72 2.51 -13.17
CA SER A 79 -9.19 3.20 -14.40
C SER A 79 -10.72 3.41 -14.44
N GLY A 80 -11.34 3.62 -13.26
CA GLY A 80 -12.79 3.76 -13.09
C GLY A 80 -13.59 2.45 -12.94
N ASP A 81 -12.94 1.29 -13.04
CA ASP A 81 -13.55 -0.03 -12.88
C ASP A 81 -12.84 -0.89 -11.83
N PRO A 82 -13.13 -0.69 -10.54
CA PRO A 82 -12.54 -1.49 -9.48
C PRO A 82 -12.94 -2.96 -9.54
N LEU A 83 -14.15 -3.30 -9.99
CA LEU A 83 -14.59 -4.69 -10.14
C LEU A 83 -13.78 -5.42 -11.20
N GLY A 84 -13.57 -4.79 -12.36
CA GLY A 84 -12.72 -5.33 -13.41
C GLY A 84 -11.27 -5.51 -12.96
N ALA A 85 -10.72 -4.58 -12.17
CA ALA A 85 -9.38 -4.71 -11.62
C ALA A 85 -9.24 -5.90 -10.66
N VAL A 86 -10.23 -6.14 -9.80
CA VAL A 86 -10.28 -7.31 -8.92
C VAL A 86 -10.44 -8.58 -9.73
N ALA A 87 -11.40 -8.64 -10.67
CA ALA A 87 -11.64 -9.81 -11.52
C ALA A 87 -10.39 -10.21 -12.29
N ALA A 88 -9.70 -9.24 -12.91
CA ALA A 88 -8.45 -9.50 -13.64
C ALA A 88 -7.34 -10.04 -12.72
N SER A 89 -7.26 -9.57 -11.47
CA SER A 89 -6.27 -10.06 -10.50
C SER A 89 -6.56 -11.49 -10.05
N LEU A 90 -7.84 -11.80 -9.81
CA LEU A 90 -8.26 -13.17 -9.44
C LEU A 90 -8.10 -14.13 -10.63
N HIS A 91 -8.34 -13.68 -11.86
CA HIS A 91 -8.09 -14.47 -13.06
C HIS A 91 -6.61 -14.82 -13.21
N GLU A 92 -5.72 -13.85 -13.01
CA GLU A 92 -4.28 -14.06 -13.01
C GLU A 92 -3.84 -15.09 -11.95
N LEU A 93 -4.42 -15.06 -10.75
CA LEU A 93 -4.18 -16.06 -9.71
C LEU A 93 -4.58 -17.47 -10.17
N VAL A 94 -5.79 -17.58 -10.75
CA VAL A 94 -6.31 -18.87 -11.24
C VAL A 94 -5.44 -19.41 -12.38
N GLU A 95 -5.08 -18.57 -13.35
CA GLU A 95 -4.20 -18.97 -14.46
C GLU A 95 -2.82 -19.41 -13.97
N GLN A 96 -2.25 -18.69 -12.97
CA GLN A 96 -0.98 -19.10 -12.41
C GLN A 96 -1.09 -20.43 -11.67
N ALA A 97 -2.13 -20.64 -10.88
CA ALA A 97 -2.39 -21.89 -10.19
C ALA A 97 -2.54 -23.06 -11.16
N GLN A 98 -3.26 -22.85 -12.27
CA GLN A 98 -3.43 -23.86 -13.32
C GLN A 98 -2.11 -24.20 -14.02
N ARG A 99 -1.31 -23.19 -14.37
CA ARG A 99 0.02 -23.40 -14.99
C ARG A 99 0.98 -24.18 -14.10
N GLU A 100 0.91 -23.92 -12.77
CA GLU A 100 1.78 -24.59 -11.80
C GLU A 100 1.19 -25.92 -11.29
N GLY A 101 -0.04 -26.28 -11.69
CA GLY A 101 -0.71 -27.49 -11.21
C GLY A 101 -1.03 -27.45 -9.71
N VAL A 102 -1.28 -26.25 -9.17
CA VAL A 102 -1.55 -26.01 -7.74
C VAL A 102 -3.04 -25.81 -7.52
N SER A 103 -3.60 -26.48 -6.51
CA SER A 103 -4.95 -26.18 -6.01
C SER A 103 -4.85 -25.22 -4.83
N ILE A 104 -5.65 -24.16 -4.85
CA ILE A 104 -5.70 -23.15 -3.79
C ILE A 104 -7.06 -23.24 -3.12
N HIS A 105 -7.06 -23.45 -1.81
CA HIS A 105 -8.26 -23.37 -0.99
C HIS A 105 -8.24 -22.06 -0.18
N ILE A 106 -9.21 -21.17 -0.44
CA ILE A 106 -9.36 -19.90 0.29
C ILE A 106 -10.24 -20.16 1.52
N GLY A 107 -9.61 -20.26 2.68
CA GLY A 107 -10.29 -20.45 3.96
C GLY A 107 -10.89 -19.15 4.51
N GLY A 108 -10.47 -17.99 4.01
CA GLY A 108 -11.02 -16.70 4.40
C GLY A 108 -10.63 -15.58 3.44
N SER A 109 -11.51 -14.58 3.33
CA SER A 109 -11.30 -13.42 2.46
C SER A 109 -11.73 -12.13 3.14
N CYS A 110 -10.95 -11.07 2.92
CA CYS A 110 -11.21 -9.74 3.45
C CYS A 110 -10.97 -8.69 2.38
N VAL A 111 -11.81 -7.66 2.37
CA VAL A 111 -11.63 -6.50 1.52
C VAL A 111 -11.67 -5.22 2.33
N THR A 112 -10.90 -4.24 1.89
CA THR A 112 -10.86 -2.89 2.45
C THR A 112 -10.77 -1.85 1.32
N GLY A 113 -10.77 -0.57 1.69
CA GLY A 113 -10.67 0.54 0.78
C GLY A 113 -12.03 1.11 0.36
N TYR A 114 -12.00 2.14 -0.50
CA TYR A 114 -13.19 2.87 -0.91
C TYR A 114 -14.26 2.00 -1.59
N GLY A 115 -13.83 0.95 -2.33
CA GLY A 115 -14.69 -0.01 -3.03
C GLY A 115 -15.12 -1.21 -2.18
N GLU A 116 -14.87 -1.22 -0.87
CA GLU A 116 -15.05 -2.37 0.03
C GLU A 116 -16.43 -3.04 -0.12
N ASP A 117 -17.52 -2.33 0.10
CA ASP A 117 -18.86 -2.90 0.10
C ASP A 117 -19.28 -3.44 -1.29
N LEU A 118 -18.90 -2.73 -2.35
CA LEU A 118 -19.17 -3.14 -3.72
C LEU A 118 -18.43 -4.44 -4.07
N VAL A 119 -17.13 -4.49 -3.80
CA VAL A 119 -16.27 -5.65 -4.09
C VAL A 119 -16.69 -6.85 -3.24
N ARG A 120 -16.95 -6.63 -1.93
CA ARG A 120 -17.40 -7.68 -1.03
C ARG A 120 -18.65 -8.38 -1.53
N LYS A 121 -19.66 -7.60 -1.95
CA LYS A 121 -20.92 -8.14 -2.48
C LYS A 121 -20.76 -8.81 -3.83
N ALA A 122 -19.98 -8.21 -4.73
CA ALA A 122 -19.80 -8.73 -6.08
C ALA A 122 -19.06 -10.07 -6.11
N PHE A 123 -18.10 -10.27 -5.23
CA PHE A 123 -17.27 -11.49 -5.17
C PHE A 123 -17.62 -12.42 -4.01
N GLY A 124 -18.63 -12.11 -3.20
CA GLY A 124 -19.05 -12.97 -2.08
C GLY A 124 -17.99 -13.11 -0.99
N LEU A 125 -17.21 -12.05 -0.71
CA LEU A 125 -16.11 -12.12 0.25
C LEU A 125 -16.64 -12.16 1.70
N ASN A 126 -15.89 -12.82 2.59
CA ASN A 126 -16.30 -13.04 3.96
C ASN A 126 -16.43 -11.77 4.78
N LEU A 127 -15.41 -10.90 4.72
CA LEU A 127 -15.31 -9.70 5.54
C LEU A 127 -15.05 -8.45 4.71
N GLY A 128 -15.66 -7.34 5.12
CA GLY A 128 -15.27 -6.00 4.74
C GLY A 128 -14.80 -5.27 6.00
N VAL A 129 -13.70 -4.56 5.93
CA VAL A 129 -13.17 -3.77 7.03
C VAL A 129 -12.82 -2.37 6.59
N VAL A 130 -13.03 -1.41 7.47
CA VAL A 130 -12.63 -0.02 7.24
C VAL A 130 -11.11 0.04 7.09
N GLU A 131 -10.64 0.82 6.12
CA GLU A 131 -9.22 0.96 5.75
C GLU A 131 -8.32 1.26 6.96
N THR A 132 -8.74 2.17 7.86
CA THR A 132 -7.98 2.49 9.07
C THR A 132 -7.76 1.28 9.98
N ILE A 133 -8.76 0.38 10.08
CA ILE A 133 -8.64 -0.85 10.85
C ILE A 133 -7.68 -1.83 10.15
N ALA A 134 -7.77 -1.95 8.83
CA ALA A 134 -6.84 -2.79 8.07
C ALA A 134 -5.39 -2.31 8.23
N HIS A 135 -5.14 -1.00 8.17
CA HIS A 135 -3.82 -0.41 8.39
C HIS A 135 -3.31 -0.66 9.82
N TYR A 136 -4.17 -0.51 10.83
CA TYR A 136 -3.80 -0.81 12.20
C TYR A 136 -3.42 -2.28 12.38
N VAL A 137 -4.23 -3.22 11.89
CA VAL A 137 -3.92 -4.65 11.95
C VAL A 137 -2.61 -4.98 11.23
N GLY A 138 -2.39 -4.37 10.05
CA GLY A 138 -1.14 -4.53 9.31
C GLY A 138 0.07 -3.97 10.04
N ALA A 139 -0.02 -2.78 10.62
CA ALA A 139 1.07 -2.16 11.38
C ALA A 139 1.39 -2.93 12.65
N SER A 140 0.37 -3.35 13.42
CA SER A 140 0.54 -4.10 14.67
C SER A 140 1.11 -5.50 14.45
N PHE A 141 1.02 -6.06 13.25
CA PHE A 141 1.70 -7.30 12.90
C PHE A 141 3.24 -7.15 12.95
N PHE A 142 3.76 -5.98 12.52
CA PHE A 142 5.20 -5.71 12.52
C PHE A 142 5.67 -5.07 13.84
N ASP A 143 4.83 -4.25 14.44
CA ASP A 143 5.09 -3.58 15.71
C ASP A 143 3.84 -3.65 16.60
N PRO A 144 3.74 -4.65 17.51
CA PRO A 144 2.60 -4.77 18.41
C PRO A 144 2.37 -3.56 19.33
N GLU A 145 3.40 -2.73 19.52
CA GLU A 145 3.37 -1.53 20.36
C GLU A 145 3.21 -0.24 19.54
N VAL A 146 2.82 -0.37 18.26
CA VAL A 146 2.59 0.80 17.41
C VAL A 146 1.65 1.80 18.09
N SER A 147 2.10 3.05 18.21
CA SER A 147 1.34 4.13 18.85
C SER A 147 0.85 5.20 17.88
N PHE A 148 1.40 5.22 16.66
CA PHE A 148 1.06 6.19 15.63
C PHE A 148 1.18 5.59 14.24
N ILE A 149 0.18 5.84 13.40
CA ILE A 149 0.17 5.43 11.99
C ILE A 149 -0.13 6.68 11.16
N LEU A 150 0.77 6.99 10.22
CA LEU A 150 0.54 7.99 9.19
C LEU A 150 0.32 7.26 7.86
N ASP A 151 -0.92 7.26 7.41
CA ASP A 151 -1.31 6.74 6.11
C ASP A 151 -1.36 7.88 5.09
N ILE A 152 -0.62 7.72 3.99
CA ILE A 152 -0.61 8.68 2.89
C ILE A 152 -1.15 7.97 1.66
N GLY A 153 -2.44 8.15 1.44
CA GLY A 153 -3.17 7.56 0.32
C GLY A 153 -2.99 8.31 -1.00
N GLY A 154 -3.75 7.88 -2.01
CA GLY A 154 -3.78 8.55 -3.32
C GLY A 154 -4.47 9.91 -3.28
N GLN A 155 -5.49 10.07 -2.44
CA GLN A 155 -6.36 11.26 -2.40
C GLN A 155 -6.48 11.89 -1.01
N ASP A 156 -6.12 11.19 0.04
CA ASP A 156 -6.24 11.64 1.43
C ASP A 156 -5.00 11.27 2.25
N MET A 157 -4.94 11.82 3.44
CA MET A 157 -3.96 11.45 4.47
C MET A 157 -4.72 11.20 5.77
N LYS A 158 -4.34 10.15 6.48
CA LYS A 158 -4.93 9.79 7.78
C LYS A 158 -3.82 9.64 8.82
N ALA A 159 -4.03 10.24 9.98
CA ALA A 159 -3.17 10.05 11.15
C ALA A 159 -3.97 9.34 12.24
N ALA A 160 -3.61 8.12 12.56
CA ALA A 160 -4.24 7.34 13.62
C ALA A 160 -3.30 7.27 14.83
N PHE A 161 -3.83 7.67 15.99
CA PHE A 161 -3.15 7.60 17.28
C PHE A 161 -3.68 6.37 18.03
N ILE A 162 -2.77 5.48 18.40
CA ILE A 162 -3.09 4.20 19.03
C ILE A 162 -2.76 4.31 20.52
N ASP A 163 -3.69 3.92 21.36
CA ASP A 163 -3.50 3.83 22.81
C ASP A 163 -4.05 2.50 23.32
N HIS A 164 -3.22 1.75 24.04
CA HIS A 164 -3.56 0.44 24.61
C HIS A 164 -4.22 -0.51 23.57
N GLY A 165 -3.69 -0.57 22.35
CA GLY A 165 -4.19 -1.45 21.30
C GLY A 165 -5.51 -0.99 20.66
N THR A 166 -5.91 0.27 20.86
CA THR A 166 -7.14 0.83 20.32
C THR A 166 -6.86 2.15 19.60
N ILE A 167 -7.56 2.41 18.50
CA ILE A 167 -7.47 3.71 17.81
C ILE A 167 -8.20 4.74 18.69
N ALA A 168 -7.42 5.53 19.44
CA ALA A 168 -7.93 6.54 20.36
C ALA A 168 -8.33 7.84 19.66
N ARG A 169 -7.62 8.20 18.56
CA ARG A 169 -7.89 9.40 17.78
C ARG A 169 -7.55 9.16 16.32
N LEU A 170 -8.38 9.70 15.43
CA LEU A 170 -8.19 9.67 14.00
C LEU A 170 -8.31 11.09 13.46
N GLU A 171 -7.31 11.54 12.72
CA GLU A 171 -7.32 12.80 11.98
C GLU A 171 -7.25 12.49 10.48
N ILE A 172 -8.12 13.11 9.71
CA ILE A 172 -8.23 12.90 8.27
C ILE A 172 -8.05 14.24 7.57
N ASN A 173 -7.15 14.29 6.60
CA ASN A 173 -7.02 15.40 5.69
C ASN A 173 -7.46 14.94 4.29
N GLU A 174 -8.65 15.37 3.87
CA GLU A 174 -9.24 15.07 2.56
C GLU A 174 -8.84 16.09 1.48
N ALA A 175 -8.02 17.10 1.84
CA ALA A 175 -7.57 18.10 0.87
C ALA A 175 -6.49 17.50 -0.04
N CYS A 176 -6.89 17.06 -1.22
CA CYS A 176 -6.02 16.44 -2.25
C CYS A 176 -4.75 17.22 -2.60
N SER A 177 -4.71 18.53 -2.33
CA SER A 177 -3.57 19.40 -2.63
C SER A 177 -2.49 19.45 -1.55
N SER A 178 -2.59 18.65 -0.48
CA SER A 178 -1.77 18.80 0.73
C SER A 178 -0.74 17.69 0.97
N GLY A 179 -0.27 17.02 -0.10
CA GLY A 179 0.85 16.05 0.02
C GLY A 179 0.44 14.58 -0.10
N CYS A 180 -0.78 14.29 -0.58
CA CYS A 180 -1.17 12.93 -0.97
C CYS A 180 -0.56 12.53 -2.34
N GLY A 181 -0.70 11.26 -2.71
CA GLY A 181 -0.11 10.70 -3.94
C GLY A 181 -0.51 11.43 -5.21
N SER A 182 -1.77 11.91 -5.32
CA SER A 182 -2.24 12.68 -6.48
C SER A 182 -1.56 14.04 -6.64
N PHE A 183 -1.14 14.67 -5.52
CA PHE A 183 -0.33 15.88 -5.56
C PHE A 183 1.04 15.61 -6.18
N ILE A 184 1.72 14.55 -5.73
CA ILE A 184 3.04 14.15 -6.25
C ILE A 184 2.93 13.81 -7.75
N GLU A 185 1.90 13.06 -8.15
CA GLU A 185 1.65 12.70 -9.55
C GLU A 185 1.41 13.94 -10.43
N THR A 186 0.60 14.90 -9.95
CA THR A 186 0.33 16.14 -10.66
C THR A 186 1.59 16.98 -10.79
N PHE A 187 2.41 17.03 -9.73
CA PHE A 187 3.65 17.81 -9.73
C PHE A 187 4.69 17.21 -10.67
N ALA A 188 4.92 15.88 -10.61
CA ALA A 188 5.81 15.19 -11.55
C ALA A 188 5.39 15.42 -13.02
N ARG A 189 4.09 15.27 -13.30
CA ARG A 189 3.54 15.51 -14.63
C ARG A 189 3.72 16.94 -15.11
N SER A 190 3.61 17.94 -14.23
CA SER A 190 3.83 19.36 -14.56
C SER A 190 5.28 19.64 -14.95
N LEU A 191 6.22 18.83 -14.48
CA LEU A 191 7.63 18.86 -14.83
C LEU A 191 7.97 17.94 -16.02
N GLY A 192 6.98 17.30 -16.63
CA GLY A 192 7.18 16.37 -17.75
C GLY A 192 7.85 15.05 -17.35
N GLN A 193 7.74 14.66 -16.08
CA GLN A 193 8.37 13.46 -15.54
C GLN A 193 7.37 12.39 -15.15
N GLU A 194 7.78 11.13 -15.20
CA GLU A 194 7.08 10.02 -14.57
C GLU A 194 7.36 10.03 -13.05
N VAL A 195 6.34 9.67 -12.25
CA VAL A 195 6.47 9.65 -10.78
C VAL A 195 7.64 8.79 -10.30
N SER A 196 7.88 7.65 -10.97
CA SER A 196 8.99 6.75 -10.65
C SER A 196 10.37 7.40 -10.83
N ASN A 197 10.50 8.32 -11.76
CA ASN A 197 11.76 9.04 -12.04
C ASN A 197 11.91 10.28 -11.16
N PHE A 198 10.78 10.89 -10.79
CA PHE A 198 10.75 12.10 -9.97
C PHE A 198 11.39 11.92 -8.59
N ALA A 199 11.38 10.72 -8.04
CA ALA A 199 12.01 10.39 -6.75
C ALA A 199 13.53 10.11 -6.88
N ALA A 200 14.06 10.01 -8.09
CA ALA A 200 15.47 9.69 -8.36
C ALA A 200 16.35 10.94 -8.56
N GLU A 201 15.75 12.12 -8.73
CA GLU A 201 16.42 13.43 -8.86
C GLU A 201 16.46 14.17 -7.52
#